data_069e9d4013726487ce951a4b92f847b6
#
_entry.id   069e9d4013726487ce951a4b92f847b6
#
_cell.length_a   1.000
_cell.length_b   1.000
_cell.length_c   1.000
_cell.angle_alpha   90.00
_cell.angle_beta   90.00
_cell.angle_gamma   90.00
#
_symmetry.space_group_name_H-M   'P 1'
#
loop_
_entity.id
_entity.type
_entity.pdbx_description
1 polymer ?
#
loop_
_entity_poly.entity_id
_entity_poly.type
_entity_poly.pdbx_seq_one_letter_code
_entity_poly.pdbx_strand_id
1 'polypeptide(L)'
;MAKGKKAVEITETVLRDAHQSLIATRMTTEQILPIVEKLDNIGYHSLEAWGGATFDACLRFLNEDPWERLRKIKDRAKKTPIQMLFRGQNILGYRHYADDIVEYFVQKSIANGVDILRIFDALNDVRNLECAIKACKKEKGHVQATVCYTTSEFHTNEKFVKMAKQLEEMGADSI
;
A
#
# COMPACT_ATOMS: atom_id res chain seq x y z
N MET A 1 -14.90 -26.27 22.47
CA MET A 1 -15.34 -24.90 22.27
C MET A 1 -15.10 -24.60 20.79
N ALA A 2 -16.14 -24.30 20.03
CA ALA A 2 -16.01 -23.92 18.62
C ALA A 2 -15.19 -22.62 18.54
N LYS A 3 -14.06 -22.62 17.81
CA LYS A 3 -13.33 -21.37 17.48
C LYS A 3 -14.33 -20.45 16.78
N GLY A 4 -14.69 -19.34 17.42
CA GLY A 4 -15.57 -18.33 16.81
C GLY A 4 -15.02 -17.96 15.43
N LYS A 5 -15.87 -17.93 14.42
CA LYS A 5 -15.48 -17.48 13.07
C LYS A 5 -14.97 -16.05 13.20
N LYS A 6 -13.71 -15.82 12.82
CA LYS A 6 -13.14 -14.48 12.74
C LYS A 6 -13.95 -13.67 11.68
N ALA A 7 -14.37 -12.48 12.02
CA ALA A 7 -15.07 -11.63 11.07
C ALA A 7 -14.15 -11.28 9.90
N VAL A 8 -14.72 -11.11 8.71
CA VAL A 8 -13.98 -10.63 7.55
C VAL A 8 -13.66 -9.16 7.77
N GLU A 9 -12.40 -8.80 7.58
CA GLU A 9 -11.91 -7.44 7.66
C GLU A 9 -11.89 -6.82 6.24
N ILE A 10 -12.25 -5.55 6.13
CA ILE A 10 -12.39 -4.86 4.84
C ILE A 10 -11.41 -3.69 4.78
N THR A 11 -10.62 -3.61 3.70
CA THR A 11 -9.83 -2.43 3.36
C THR A 11 -10.63 -1.57 2.39
N GLU A 12 -10.77 -0.27 2.71
CA GLU A 12 -11.40 0.69 1.83
C GLU A 12 -10.36 1.34 0.90
N THR A 13 -10.63 1.39 -0.39
CA THR A 13 -9.69 1.89 -1.41
C THR A 13 -10.18 3.17 -2.12
N VAL A 14 -11.29 3.74 -1.67
CA VAL A 14 -11.90 4.91 -2.33
C VAL A 14 -10.96 6.13 -2.36
N LEU A 15 -10.11 6.27 -1.37
CA LEU A 15 -9.15 7.39 -1.27
C LEU A 15 -7.94 7.26 -2.20
N ARG A 16 -7.72 6.11 -2.81
CA ARG A 16 -6.63 5.86 -3.75
C ARG A 16 -7.14 5.35 -5.11
N ASP A 17 -7.72 4.16 -5.14
CA ASP A 17 -8.05 3.48 -6.40
C ASP A 17 -9.20 4.12 -7.15
N ALA A 18 -10.26 4.51 -6.46
CA ALA A 18 -11.45 5.04 -7.10
C ALA A 18 -11.16 6.33 -7.88
N HIS A 19 -10.52 7.32 -7.28
CA HIS A 19 -10.22 8.55 -8.00
C HIS A 19 -9.07 8.39 -9.01
N GLN A 20 -8.18 7.41 -8.81
CA GLN A 20 -7.19 7.03 -9.82
C GLN A 20 -7.88 6.49 -11.07
N SER A 21 -8.88 5.63 -10.91
CA SER A 21 -9.59 4.98 -12.00
C SER A 21 -10.59 5.90 -12.70
N LEU A 22 -11.27 6.75 -11.94
CA LEU A 22 -12.39 7.55 -12.45
C LEU A 22 -11.98 8.94 -12.96
N ILE A 23 -11.01 9.58 -12.32
CA ILE A 23 -10.58 10.95 -12.65
C ILE A 23 -9.06 11.11 -12.72
N ALA A 24 -8.36 10.05 -13.13
CA ALA A 24 -6.91 10.04 -13.33
C ALA A 24 -6.11 10.62 -12.13
N THR A 25 -6.50 10.28 -10.92
CA THR A 25 -5.86 10.72 -9.66
C THR A 25 -5.93 12.26 -9.45
N ARG A 26 -6.95 12.94 -9.97
CA ARG A 26 -7.05 14.42 -9.92
C ARG A 26 -7.83 14.95 -8.71
N MET A 27 -8.22 14.11 -7.78
CA MET A 27 -8.88 14.55 -6.53
C MET A 27 -7.87 15.30 -5.65
N THR A 28 -8.21 16.51 -5.25
CA THR A 28 -7.34 17.34 -4.39
C THR A 28 -7.40 16.88 -2.93
N THR A 29 -6.42 17.28 -2.14
CA THR A 29 -6.41 17.02 -0.70
C THR A 29 -7.65 17.61 -0.03
N GLU A 30 -8.04 18.83 -0.38
CA GLU A 30 -9.24 19.49 0.16
C GLU A 30 -10.54 18.73 -0.13
N GLN A 31 -10.64 18.10 -1.31
CA GLN A 31 -11.78 17.27 -1.69
C GLN A 31 -11.80 15.91 -0.93
N ILE A 32 -10.64 15.38 -0.56
CA ILE A 32 -10.51 14.12 0.16
C ILE A 32 -10.83 14.27 1.65
N LEU A 33 -10.32 15.31 2.29
CA LEU A 33 -10.35 15.46 3.75
C LEU A 33 -11.75 15.40 4.39
N PRO A 34 -12.84 15.92 3.80
CA PRO A 34 -14.16 15.89 4.42
C PRO A 34 -14.75 14.49 4.65
N ILE A 35 -14.30 13.48 3.88
CA ILE A 35 -14.81 12.10 4.02
C ILE A 35 -13.96 11.23 4.96
N VAL A 36 -12.69 11.61 5.22
CA VAL A 36 -11.75 10.77 5.97
C VAL A 36 -12.26 10.42 7.37
N GLU A 37 -12.77 11.39 8.13
CA GLU A 37 -13.30 11.12 9.48
C GLU A 37 -14.52 10.18 9.46
N LYS A 38 -15.35 10.27 8.42
CA LYS A 38 -16.50 9.37 8.25
C LYS A 38 -16.03 7.96 8.00
N LEU A 39 -15.04 7.78 7.10
CA LEU A 39 -14.45 6.49 6.81
C LEU A 39 -13.73 5.90 8.04
N ASP A 40 -13.02 6.73 8.81
CA ASP A 40 -12.35 6.32 10.04
C ASP A 40 -13.30 5.77 11.11
N ASN A 41 -14.57 6.18 11.09
CA ASN A 41 -15.59 5.73 12.04
C ASN A 41 -16.38 4.50 11.59
N ILE A 42 -16.17 3.99 10.38
CA ILE A 42 -16.89 2.80 9.87
C ILE A 42 -16.33 1.51 10.47
N GLY A 43 -15.05 1.48 10.84
CA GLY A 43 -14.38 0.28 11.38
C GLY A 43 -13.73 -0.57 10.31
N TYR A 44 -13.22 0.03 9.24
CA TYR A 44 -12.38 -0.65 8.27
C TYR A 44 -11.08 -1.17 8.90
N HIS A 45 -10.56 -2.26 8.33
CA HIS A 45 -9.23 -2.77 8.65
C HIS A 45 -8.14 -1.75 8.31
N SER A 46 -8.25 -1.13 7.13
CA SER A 46 -7.35 -0.07 6.68
C SER A 46 -8.01 0.83 5.64
N LEU A 47 -7.47 2.04 5.47
CA LEU A 47 -7.77 2.94 4.36
C LEU A 47 -6.58 2.98 3.41
N GLU A 48 -6.72 2.45 2.20
CA GLU A 48 -5.70 2.63 1.17
C GLU A 48 -5.85 4.03 0.58
N ALA A 49 -5.02 4.94 1.05
CA ALA A 49 -5.14 6.36 0.76
C ALA A 49 -3.96 6.94 -0.02
N TRP A 50 -2.90 6.16 -0.22
CA TRP A 50 -1.68 6.65 -0.82
C TRP A 50 -1.03 5.61 -1.74
N GLY A 51 -0.20 6.08 -2.69
CA GLY A 51 0.48 5.23 -3.66
C GLY A 51 1.25 6.04 -4.68
N GLY A 52 1.91 5.36 -5.63
CA GLY A 52 2.76 5.98 -6.63
C GLY A 52 2.05 7.01 -7.49
N ALA A 53 0.89 6.67 -8.04
CA ALA A 53 0.11 7.58 -8.87
C ALA A 53 -0.40 8.80 -8.08
N THR A 54 -0.77 8.61 -6.82
CA THR A 54 -1.19 9.71 -5.92
C THR A 54 -0.05 10.68 -5.68
N PHE A 55 1.14 10.14 -5.35
CA PHE A 55 2.34 10.95 -5.16
C PHE A 55 2.70 11.77 -6.41
N ASP A 56 2.76 11.09 -7.55
CA ASP A 56 3.09 11.71 -8.84
C ASP A 56 2.08 12.78 -9.25
N ALA A 57 0.77 12.51 -9.09
CA ALA A 57 -0.29 13.45 -9.43
C ALA A 57 -0.27 14.72 -8.57
N CYS A 58 0.04 14.62 -7.28
CA CYS A 58 0.21 15.77 -6.41
C CYS A 58 1.23 16.76 -6.98
N LEU A 59 2.40 16.24 -7.39
CA LEU A 59 3.48 17.05 -7.91
C LEU A 59 3.22 17.60 -9.31
N ARG A 60 2.74 16.75 -10.23
CA ARG A 60 2.65 17.08 -11.66
C ARG A 60 1.42 17.90 -12.03
N PHE A 61 0.32 17.71 -11.31
CA PHE A 61 -0.98 18.18 -11.77
C PHE A 61 -1.75 18.98 -10.73
N LEU A 62 -1.53 18.76 -9.45
CA LEU A 62 -2.31 19.37 -8.40
C LEU A 62 -1.57 20.50 -7.68
N ASN A 63 -0.28 20.65 -7.92
CA ASN A 63 0.59 21.58 -7.20
C ASN A 63 0.47 21.41 -5.66
N GLU A 64 0.45 20.15 -5.21
CA GLU A 64 0.34 19.78 -3.81
C GLU A 64 1.60 19.03 -3.34
N ASP A 65 1.98 19.19 -2.08
CA ASP A 65 2.98 18.34 -1.43
C ASP A 65 2.34 16.98 -1.08
N PRO A 66 2.81 15.85 -1.69
CA PRO A 66 2.26 14.53 -1.42
C PRO A 66 2.45 14.08 0.02
N TRP A 67 3.53 14.49 0.69
CA TRP A 67 3.78 14.19 2.11
C TRP A 67 2.84 14.95 3.03
N GLU A 68 2.54 16.20 2.71
CA GLU A 68 1.56 16.99 3.45
C GLU A 68 0.16 16.37 3.32
N ARG A 69 -0.22 15.92 2.12
CA ARG A 69 -1.47 15.17 1.92
C ARG A 69 -1.56 13.96 2.83
N LEU A 70 -0.50 13.13 2.87
CA LEU A 70 -0.47 11.95 3.73
C LEU A 70 -0.65 12.31 5.20
N ARG A 71 0.10 13.30 5.69
CA ARG A 71 -0.01 13.77 7.09
C ARG A 71 -1.42 14.28 7.41
N LYS A 72 -2.03 15.09 6.53
CA LYS A 72 -3.39 15.60 6.71
C LYS A 72 -4.44 14.48 6.76
N ILE A 73 -4.29 13.44 5.93
CA ILE A 73 -5.16 12.26 5.98
C ILE A 73 -4.97 11.52 7.30
N LYS A 74 -3.71 11.25 7.70
CA LYS A 74 -3.38 10.58 8.97
C LYS A 74 -3.89 11.34 10.18
N ASP A 75 -3.85 12.67 10.14
CA ASP A 75 -4.38 13.52 11.21
C ASP A 75 -5.89 13.38 11.40
N ARG A 76 -6.63 13.00 10.38
CA ARG A 76 -8.08 12.78 10.46
C ARG A 76 -8.46 11.31 10.68
N ALA A 77 -7.63 10.38 10.21
CA ALA A 77 -7.81 8.94 10.44
C ALA A 77 -7.06 8.51 11.71
N LYS A 78 -7.73 8.63 12.86
CA LYS A 78 -7.13 8.34 14.18
C LYS A 78 -7.22 6.88 14.59
N LYS A 79 -8.19 6.13 14.05
CA LYS A 79 -8.52 4.76 14.44
C LYS A 79 -8.07 3.75 13.40
N THR A 80 -8.21 4.10 12.13
CA THR A 80 -8.00 3.19 11.01
C THR A 80 -6.59 3.35 10.44
N PRO A 81 -5.84 2.26 10.30
CA PRO A 81 -4.52 2.27 9.68
C PRO A 81 -4.55 2.81 8.24
N ILE A 82 -3.51 3.57 7.88
CA ILE A 82 -3.32 4.05 6.51
C ILE A 82 -2.47 3.07 5.73
N GLN A 83 -2.97 2.66 4.58
CA GLN A 83 -2.31 1.75 3.66
C GLN A 83 -1.80 2.48 2.42
N MET A 84 -0.61 2.08 1.96
CA MET A 84 -0.01 2.54 0.71
C MET A 84 0.16 1.38 -0.26
N LEU A 85 -0.20 1.58 -1.52
CA LEU A 85 0.20 0.71 -2.63
C LEU A 85 1.64 1.02 -3.06
N PHE A 86 2.53 0.03 -2.97
CA PHE A 86 3.97 0.17 -3.15
C PHE A 86 4.50 -0.76 -4.25
N ARG A 87 5.14 -0.23 -5.28
CA ARG A 87 5.60 -1.00 -6.46
C ARG A 87 6.98 -1.65 -6.25
N GLY A 88 7.19 -2.42 -5.18
CA GLY A 88 8.46 -3.10 -4.94
C GLY A 88 9.67 -2.20 -5.21
N GLN A 89 10.64 -2.68 -5.98
CA GLN A 89 11.87 -1.94 -6.28
C GLN A 89 11.64 -0.64 -7.11
N ASN A 90 10.49 -0.50 -7.73
CA ASN A 90 10.12 0.73 -8.48
C ASN A 90 9.53 1.83 -7.59
N ILE A 91 9.23 1.55 -6.33
CA ILE A 91 8.62 2.47 -5.37
C ILE A 91 7.29 3.04 -5.92
N LEU A 92 7.37 4.19 -6.58
CA LEU A 92 6.25 4.89 -7.24
C LEU A 92 6.52 5.16 -8.72
N GLY A 93 7.70 4.77 -9.23
CA GLY A 93 8.14 5.04 -10.60
C GLY A 93 7.95 3.89 -11.57
N TYR A 94 8.68 3.99 -12.69
CA TYR A 94 8.61 3.05 -13.82
C TYR A 94 9.97 2.37 -14.11
N ARG A 95 10.91 2.46 -13.19
CA ARG A 95 12.23 1.82 -13.24
C ARG A 95 12.65 1.43 -11.83
N HIS A 96 13.62 0.53 -11.70
CA HIS A 96 14.20 0.19 -10.42
C HIS A 96 15.00 1.35 -9.84
N TYR A 97 14.81 1.59 -8.56
CA TYR A 97 15.66 2.48 -7.77
C TYR A 97 16.71 1.65 -7.02
N ALA A 98 17.80 2.29 -6.61
CA ALA A 98 18.79 1.68 -5.74
C ALA A 98 18.20 1.37 -4.35
N ASP A 99 18.76 0.36 -3.66
CA ASP A 99 18.22 -0.14 -2.40
C ASP A 99 18.16 0.94 -1.31
N ASP A 100 19.18 1.79 -1.22
CA ASP A 100 19.23 2.91 -0.28
C ASP A 100 18.07 3.91 -0.48
N ILE A 101 17.65 4.14 -1.72
CA ILE A 101 16.48 4.98 -2.04
C ILE A 101 15.19 4.27 -1.62
N VAL A 102 15.08 2.96 -1.86
CA VAL A 102 13.92 2.18 -1.42
C VAL A 102 13.80 2.21 0.11
N GLU A 103 14.89 1.94 0.82
CA GLU A 103 14.94 1.99 2.29
C GLU A 103 14.55 3.38 2.82
N TYR A 104 15.14 4.42 2.28
CA TYR A 104 14.87 5.79 2.70
C TYR A 104 13.41 6.21 2.44
N PHE A 105 12.86 5.83 1.28
CA PHE A 105 11.47 6.12 0.96
C PHE A 105 10.50 5.38 1.89
N VAL A 106 10.74 4.11 2.19
CA VAL A 106 9.95 3.34 3.16
C VAL A 106 10.00 3.99 4.54
N GLN A 107 11.20 4.34 5.03
CA GLN A 107 11.38 5.04 6.31
C GLN A 107 10.55 6.33 6.36
N LYS A 108 10.62 7.16 5.29
CA LYS A 108 9.85 8.40 5.22
C LYS A 108 8.34 8.16 5.12
N SER A 109 7.91 7.13 4.42
CA SER A 109 6.49 6.78 4.31
C SER A 109 5.90 6.45 5.68
N ILE A 110 6.56 5.58 6.44
CA ILE A 110 6.13 5.19 7.79
C ILE A 110 6.18 6.39 8.74
N ALA A 111 7.26 7.16 8.73
CA ALA A 111 7.41 8.36 9.57
C ALA A 111 6.35 9.44 9.28
N ASN A 112 5.76 9.47 8.09
CA ASN A 112 4.71 10.41 7.71
C ASN A 112 3.29 9.84 7.85
N GLY A 113 3.12 8.60 8.33
CA GLY A 113 1.83 8.07 8.73
C GLY A 113 1.29 6.88 7.95
N VAL A 114 2.11 6.24 7.11
CA VAL A 114 1.76 4.93 6.53
C VAL A 114 1.95 3.86 7.59
N ASP A 115 0.91 3.07 7.83
CA ASP A 115 0.94 1.94 8.77
C ASP A 115 1.15 0.60 8.04
N ILE A 116 0.58 0.46 6.84
CA ILE A 116 0.60 -0.77 6.05
C ILE A 116 1.19 -0.48 4.67
N LEU A 117 2.26 -1.19 4.32
CA LEU A 117 2.81 -1.19 2.95
C LEU A 117 2.29 -2.41 2.20
N ARG A 118 1.43 -2.19 1.22
CA ARG A 118 0.98 -3.23 0.29
C ARG A 118 1.94 -3.29 -0.90
N ILE A 119 2.88 -4.23 -0.81
CA ILE A 119 4.02 -4.34 -1.71
C ILE A 119 3.72 -5.35 -2.81
N PHE A 120 3.84 -4.95 -4.07
CA PHE A 120 3.61 -5.81 -5.23
C PHE A 120 4.70 -5.68 -6.28
N ASP A 121 4.85 -6.70 -7.09
CA ASP A 121 5.52 -6.66 -8.38
C ASP A 121 4.58 -7.22 -9.45
N ALA A 122 4.35 -6.49 -10.53
CA ALA A 122 3.38 -6.88 -11.57
C ALA A 122 3.71 -8.22 -12.24
N LEU A 123 4.98 -8.62 -12.26
CA LEU A 123 5.46 -9.88 -12.81
C LEU A 123 5.64 -10.99 -11.76
N ASN A 124 5.30 -10.71 -10.49
CA ASN A 124 5.49 -11.63 -9.37
C ASN A 124 6.95 -12.06 -9.15
N ASP A 125 7.90 -11.18 -9.42
CA ASP A 125 9.30 -11.44 -9.09
C ASP A 125 9.58 -11.03 -7.63
N VAL A 126 9.68 -12.02 -6.75
CA VAL A 126 9.86 -11.81 -5.31
C VAL A 126 11.15 -11.05 -4.98
N ARG A 127 12.16 -11.08 -5.85
CA ARG A 127 13.42 -10.33 -5.68
C ARG A 127 13.18 -8.83 -5.66
N ASN A 128 12.18 -8.36 -6.41
CA ASN A 128 11.78 -6.95 -6.45
C ASN A 128 11.01 -6.49 -5.19
N LEU A 129 10.64 -7.41 -4.31
CA LEU A 129 9.91 -7.12 -3.06
C LEU A 129 10.84 -7.10 -1.84
N GLU A 130 11.97 -7.77 -1.93
CA GLU A 130 12.85 -8.09 -0.79
C GLU A 130 13.34 -6.86 -0.03
N CYS A 131 13.88 -5.87 -0.74
CA CYS A 131 14.39 -4.64 -0.13
C CYS A 131 13.27 -3.88 0.61
N ALA A 132 12.11 -3.70 -0.03
CA ALA A 132 10.97 -3.00 0.56
C ALA A 132 10.40 -3.74 1.78
N ILE A 133 10.31 -5.08 1.74
CA ILE A 133 9.88 -5.90 2.88
C ILE A 133 10.82 -5.70 4.07
N LYS A 134 12.13 -5.86 3.86
CA LYS A 134 13.15 -5.68 4.90
C LYS A 134 13.10 -4.27 5.51
N ALA A 135 13.01 -3.26 4.66
CA ALA A 135 12.93 -1.86 5.10
C ALA A 135 11.66 -1.61 5.94
N CYS A 136 10.51 -2.11 5.50
CA CYS A 136 9.24 -1.96 6.22
C CYS A 136 9.30 -2.63 7.60
N LYS A 137 9.82 -3.85 7.69
CA LYS A 137 10.01 -4.56 8.97
C LYS A 137 10.96 -3.82 9.92
N LYS A 138 12.06 -3.26 9.39
CA LYS A 138 13.01 -2.44 10.15
C LYS A 138 12.34 -1.23 10.79
N GLU A 139 11.46 -0.58 10.06
CA GLU A 139 10.70 0.59 10.52
C GLU A 139 9.41 0.21 11.30
N LYS A 140 9.18 -1.07 11.58
CA LYS A 140 8.03 -1.61 12.32
C LYS A 140 6.67 -1.37 11.63
N GLY A 141 6.66 -1.17 10.32
CA GLY A 141 5.45 -1.13 9.52
C GLY A 141 4.87 -2.54 9.29
N HIS A 142 3.58 -2.62 8.98
CA HIS A 142 2.94 -3.86 8.56
C HIS A 142 3.22 -4.12 7.08
N VAL A 143 3.78 -5.28 6.79
CA VAL A 143 4.02 -5.75 5.42
C VAL A 143 2.83 -6.55 4.93
N GLN A 144 2.10 -6.02 3.97
CA GLN A 144 1.14 -6.79 3.18
C GLN A 144 1.79 -7.09 1.82
N ALA A 145 2.27 -8.33 1.65
CA ALA A 145 2.84 -8.76 0.38
C ALA A 145 1.73 -9.19 -0.59
N THR A 146 1.90 -8.92 -1.87
CA THR A 146 0.83 -9.12 -2.85
C THR A 146 1.21 -10.15 -3.88
N VAL A 147 0.31 -11.06 -4.18
CA VAL A 147 0.35 -11.97 -5.33
C VAL A 147 -0.52 -11.39 -6.42
N CYS A 148 0.08 -11.04 -7.57
CA CYS A 148 -0.64 -10.57 -8.75
C CYS A 148 -1.23 -11.78 -9.47
N TYR A 149 -2.52 -12.06 -9.24
CA TYR A 149 -3.21 -13.21 -9.84
C TYR A 149 -3.49 -12.97 -11.33
N THR A 150 -3.21 -13.99 -12.11
CA THR A 150 -3.58 -14.06 -13.52
C THR A 150 -3.78 -15.52 -13.93
N THR A 151 -4.32 -15.75 -15.11
CA THR A 151 -4.54 -17.09 -15.66
C THR A 151 -3.76 -17.28 -16.95
N SER A 152 -2.95 -18.33 -17.00
CA SER A 152 -2.27 -18.84 -18.21
C SER A 152 -1.77 -20.25 -17.93
N GLU A 153 -1.22 -20.92 -18.94
CA GLU A 153 -0.58 -22.23 -18.78
C GLU A 153 0.59 -22.22 -17.79
N PHE A 154 1.23 -21.05 -17.55
CA PHE A 154 2.34 -20.89 -16.63
C PHE A 154 1.93 -20.49 -15.21
N HIS A 155 0.70 -20.00 -15.00
CA HIS A 155 0.21 -19.50 -13.72
C HIS A 155 -0.71 -20.53 -13.06
N THR A 156 -0.09 -21.52 -12.38
CA THR A 156 -0.81 -22.59 -11.68
C THR A 156 -1.03 -22.25 -10.21
N ASN A 157 -2.00 -22.90 -9.58
CA ASN A 157 -2.26 -22.75 -8.14
C ASN A 157 -1.03 -23.10 -7.30
N GLU A 158 -0.26 -24.13 -7.70
CA GLU A 158 0.96 -24.56 -7.01
C GLU A 158 2.01 -23.45 -7.01
N LYS A 159 2.16 -22.71 -8.12
CA LYS A 159 3.08 -21.57 -8.20
C LYS A 159 2.66 -20.44 -7.27
N PHE A 160 1.37 -20.12 -7.23
CA PHE A 160 0.86 -19.09 -6.33
C PHE A 160 1.01 -19.49 -4.85
N VAL A 161 0.73 -20.75 -4.50
CA VAL A 161 0.97 -21.27 -3.14
C VAL A 161 2.44 -21.21 -2.78
N LYS A 162 3.33 -21.58 -3.70
CA LYS A 162 4.78 -21.48 -3.49
C LYS A 162 5.21 -20.05 -3.25
N MET A 163 4.73 -19.12 -4.06
CA MET A 163 5.03 -17.69 -3.90
C MET A 163 4.53 -17.15 -2.56
N ALA A 164 3.29 -17.49 -2.17
CA ALA A 164 2.74 -17.07 -0.88
C ALA A 164 3.61 -17.53 0.30
N LYS A 165 4.08 -18.78 0.28
CA LYS A 165 5.01 -19.30 1.30
C LYS A 165 6.34 -18.56 1.31
N GLN A 166 6.91 -18.24 0.13
CA GLN A 166 8.12 -17.44 0.05
C GLN A 166 7.93 -16.04 0.66
N LEU A 167 6.80 -15.40 0.39
CA LEU A 167 6.49 -14.08 0.96
C LEU A 167 6.32 -14.13 2.48
N GLU A 168 5.70 -15.18 3.01
CA GLU A 168 5.62 -15.42 4.46
C GLU A 168 7.02 -15.60 5.06
N GLU A 169 7.87 -16.42 4.46
CA GLU A 169 9.28 -16.64 4.88
C GLU A 169 10.11 -15.35 4.82
N MET A 170 9.83 -14.45 3.87
CA MET A 170 10.46 -13.13 3.77
C MET A 170 9.99 -12.15 4.86
N GLY A 171 8.97 -12.50 5.63
CA GLY A 171 8.49 -11.71 6.76
C GLY A 171 7.21 -10.91 6.50
N ALA A 172 6.42 -11.27 5.49
CA ALA A 172 5.10 -10.67 5.29
C ALA A 172 4.18 -10.95 6.50
N ASP A 173 3.48 -9.91 6.95
CA ASP A 173 2.50 -10.00 8.04
C ASP A 173 1.11 -10.42 7.52
N SER A 174 0.85 -10.16 6.23
CA SER A 174 -0.35 -10.59 5.50
C SER A 174 -0.05 -10.71 3.99
N ILE A 175 -0.89 -11.47 3.27
CA ILE A 175 -0.80 -11.68 1.81
C ILE A 175 -2.17 -11.41 1.20
#